data_8de19def2808b39f6a8ca79504fb08c2
#
_entry.id   8de19def2808b39f6a8ca79504fb08c2
#
_cell.length_a   1.000
_cell.length_b   1.000
_cell.length_c   1.000
_cell.angle_alpha   90.00
_cell.angle_beta   90.00
_cell.angle_gamma   90.00
#
_symmetry.space_group_name_H-M   'P 1'
#
loop_
_entity.id
_entity.type
_entity.pdbx_description
1 polymer ?
#
loop_
_entity_poly.entity_id
_entity_poly.type
_entity_poly.pdbx_seq_one_letter_code
_entity_poly.pdbx_strand_id
1 'polypeptide(L)'
;MKNENSRNTILFIVCSALILGVYWFAVLRPQAERRAVQQQAQAEQSQTAENAARTALSPQGTTFVTDRRQALSTAARVPIHSGTLKGSLSLQGGRIDDLFLTDYKEVQDKPEPVELFRPQGMQNAYFAQFGWTGPNVAGGVPGPNTVWRLTAGSTLTPTSPVTLTWDN
;
A
#
# COMPACT_ATOMS: atom_id res chain seq x y z
N MET A 1 -26.01 52.00 -47.95
CA MET A 1 -26.44 51.00 -47.00
C MET A 1 -25.47 49.81 -46.77
N LYS A 2 -24.25 49.82 -47.34
CA LYS A 2 -23.30 48.70 -47.24
C LYS A 2 -22.29 48.80 -46.07
N ASN A 3 -22.11 49.99 -45.48
CA ASN A 3 -21.10 50.28 -44.48
C ASN A 3 -21.55 50.08 -43.01
N GLU A 4 -22.85 50.08 -42.73
CA GLU A 4 -23.35 49.95 -41.38
C GLU A 4 -23.33 48.44 -40.90
N ASN A 5 -23.63 47.53 -41.81
CA ASN A 5 -23.57 46.08 -41.48
C ASN A 5 -22.14 45.61 -41.18
N SER A 6 -21.15 46.13 -41.94
CA SER A 6 -19.76 45.76 -41.69
C SER A 6 -19.21 46.33 -40.36
N ARG A 7 -19.63 47.57 -40.01
CA ARG A 7 -19.27 48.16 -38.69
C ARG A 7 -19.86 47.35 -37.52
N ASN A 8 -21.11 46.96 -37.64
CA ASN A 8 -21.77 46.15 -36.60
C ASN A 8 -21.17 44.75 -36.47
N THR A 9 -20.80 44.14 -37.62
CA THR A 9 -20.11 42.83 -37.62
C THR A 9 -18.73 42.93 -37.01
N ILE A 10 -17.96 43.95 -37.30
CA ILE A 10 -16.64 44.19 -36.69
C ILE A 10 -16.77 44.41 -35.19
N LEU A 11 -17.74 45.23 -34.77
CA LEU A 11 -18.01 45.50 -33.37
C LEU A 11 -18.37 44.19 -32.59
N PHE A 12 -19.21 43.36 -33.20
CA PHE A 12 -19.57 42.06 -32.63
C PHE A 12 -18.37 41.15 -32.49
N ILE A 13 -17.50 41.05 -33.49
CA ILE A 13 -16.28 40.23 -33.43
C ILE A 13 -15.35 40.74 -32.34
N VAL A 14 -15.15 42.05 -32.23
CA VAL A 14 -14.29 42.65 -31.19
C VAL A 14 -14.85 42.40 -29.80
N CYS A 15 -16.15 42.59 -29.59
CA CYS A 15 -16.78 42.29 -28.28
C CYS A 15 -16.70 40.82 -27.93
N SER A 16 -16.92 39.91 -28.88
CA SER A 16 -16.81 38.47 -28.67
C SER A 16 -15.38 38.07 -28.31
N ALA A 17 -14.37 38.63 -28.99
CA ALA A 17 -12.97 38.38 -28.69
C ALA A 17 -12.57 38.89 -27.30
N LEU A 18 -13.09 40.08 -26.91
CA LEU A 18 -12.86 40.61 -25.56
C LEU A 18 -13.49 39.73 -24.47
N ILE A 19 -14.71 39.25 -24.64
CA ILE A 19 -15.40 38.37 -23.69
C ILE A 19 -14.64 37.06 -23.56
N LEU A 20 -14.23 36.46 -24.67
CA LEU A 20 -13.44 35.24 -24.68
C LEU A 20 -12.07 35.44 -24.04
N GLY A 21 -11.41 36.57 -24.30
CA GLY A 21 -10.12 36.93 -23.69
C GLY A 21 -10.22 37.09 -22.18
N VAL A 22 -11.24 37.82 -21.71
CA VAL A 22 -11.51 37.98 -20.27
C VAL A 22 -11.83 36.61 -19.61
N TYR A 23 -12.67 35.83 -20.26
CA TYR A 23 -13.00 34.48 -19.75
C TYR A 23 -11.77 33.59 -19.68
N TRP A 24 -10.91 33.61 -20.70
CA TRP A 24 -9.66 32.83 -20.71
C TRP A 24 -8.71 33.27 -19.60
N PHE A 25 -8.56 34.59 -19.41
CA PHE A 25 -7.67 35.16 -18.41
C PHE A 25 -8.20 34.97 -16.98
N ALA A 26 -9.49 35.21 -16.75
CA ALA A 26 -10.07 35.21 -15.40
C ALA A 26 -10.47 33.80 -14.90
N VAL A 27 -10.78 32.89 -15.81
CA VAL A 27 -11.32 31.55 -15.43
C VAL A 27 -10.36 30.43 -15.75
N LEU A 28 -9.83 30.35 -16.96
CA LEU A 28 -8.99 29.23 -17.35
C LEU A 28 -7.60 29.23 -16.70
N ARG A 29 -6.95 30.40 -16.62
CA ARG A 29 -5.62 30.48 -15.99
C ARG A 29 -5.60 30.07 -14.53
N PRO A 30 -6.44 30.61 -13.64
CA PRO A 30 -6.41 30.22 -12.23
C PRO A 30 -6.81 28.75 -11.99
N GLN A 31 -7.63 28.18 -12.88
CA GLN A 31 -7.97 26.75 -12.77
C GLN A 31 -6.81 25.83 -13.16
N ALA A 32 -6.01 26.19 -14.15
CA ALA A 32 -4.84 25.44 -14.56
C ALA A 32 -3.77 25.42 -13.45
N GLU A 33 -3.51 26.55 -12.82
CA GLU A 33 -2.57 26.67 -11.70
C GLU A 33 -3.02 25.84 -10.48
N ARG A 34 -4.30 25.89 -10.13
CA ARG A 34 -4.85 25.10 -9.02
C ARG A 34 -4.74 23.60 -9.29
N ARG A 35 -4.97 23.15 -10.52
CA ARG A 35 -4.81 21.74 -10.90
C ARG A 35 -3.35 21.30 -10.84
N ALA A 36 -2.42 22.15 -11.28
CA ALA A 36 -0.98 21.86 -11.20
C ALA A 36 -0.52 21.72 -9.73
N VAL A 37 -0.95 22.64 -8.86
CA VAL A 37 -0.63 22.58 -7.43
C VAL A 37 -1.24 21.34 -6.77
N GLN A 38 -2.47 20.97 -7.10
CA GLN A 38 -3.11 19.77 -6.59
C GLN A 38 -2.40 18.49 -7.06
N GLN A 39 -1.99 18.44 -8.33
CA GLN A 39 -1.24 17.30 -8.85
C GLN A 39 0.14 17.17 -8.20
N GLN A 40 0.83 18.29 -7.98
CA GLN A 40 2.10 18.29 -7.25
C GLN A 40 1.93 17.82 -5.80
N ALA A 41 0.92 18.33 -5.09
CA ALA A 41 0.65 17.91 -3.72
C ALA A 41 0.28 16.42 -3.62
N GLN A 42 -0.46 15.88 -4.59
CA GLN A 42 -0.76 14.46 -4.66
C GLN A 42 0.47 13.62 -5.00
N ALA A 43 1.34 14.10 -5.90
CA ALA A 43 2.59 13.44 -6.23
C ALA A 43 3.55 13.41 -5.04
N GLU A 44 3.68 14.51 -4.30
CA GLU A 44 4.48 14.58 -3.07
C GLU A 44 3.95 13.66 -1.98
N GLN A 45 2.62 13.61 -1.78
CA GLN A 45 2.01 12.69 -0.83
C GLN A 45 2.23 11.22 -1.22
N SER A 46 2.14 10.91 -2.51
CA SER A 46 2.39 9.56 -3.02
C SER A 46 3.86 9.18 -2.86
N GLN A 47 4.79 10.09 -3.15
CA GLN A 47 6.23 9.88 -2.95
C GLN A 47 6.58 9.74 -1.47
N THR A 48 5.96 10.54 -0.60
CA THR A 48 6.19 10.45 0.84
C THR A 48 5.66 9.13 1.39
N ALA A 49 4.49 8.68 0.94
CA ALA A 49 3.93 7.39 1.32
C ALA A 49 4.80 6.22 0.79
N GLU A 50 5.28 6.32 -0.45
CA GLU A 50 6.17 5.31 -1.04
C GLU A 50 7.55 5.29 -0.36
N ASN A 51 8.12 6.45 -0.03
CA ASN A 51 9.37 6.54 0.70
C ASN A 51 9.21 6.05 2.15
N ALA A 52 8.10 6.35 2.81
CA ALA A 52 7.80 5.82 4.13
C ALA A 52 7.66 4.29 4.08
N ALA A 53 7.00 3.75 3.07
CA ALA A 53 6.91 2.32 2.84
C ALA A 53 8.28 1.69 2.54
N ARG A 54 9.11 2.33 1.72
CA ARG A 54 10.48 1.88 1.43
C ARG A 54 11.39 1.97 2.66
N THR A 55 11.27 3.02 3.48
CA THR A 55 12.05 3.15 4.72
C THR A 55 11.61 2.12 5.76
N ALA A 56 10.31 1.80 5.82
CA ALA A 56 9.80 0.72 6.67
C ALA A 56 10.24 -0.68 6.20
N LEU A 57 10.54 -0.83 4.91
CA LEU A 57 11.04 -2.07 4.29
C LEU A 57 12.57 -2.11 4.18
N SER A 58 13.27 -0.99 4.40
CA SER A 58 14.74 -0.97 4.40
C SER A 58 15.27 -1.59 5.69
N PRO A 59 16.07 -2.64 5.62
CA PRO A 59 16.72 -3.20 6.80
C PRO A 59 17.77 -2.19 7.30
N GLN A 60 17.39 -1.39 8.30
CA GLN A 60 18.38 -0.61 9.05
C GLN A 60 19.29 -1.57 9.79
N GLY A 61 20.48 -1.81 9.22
CA GLY A 61 21.59 -2.43 9.96
C GLY A 61 21.32 -3.80 10.61
N THR A 62 20.30 -4.53 10.17
CA THR A 62 19.97 -5.84 10.72
C THR A 62 20.96 -6.88 10.24
N THR A 63 21.71 -7.46 11.14
CA THR A 63 22.37 -8.74 10.93
C THR A 63 21.32 -9.74 10.48
N PHE A 64 21.38 -10.13 9.21
CA PHE A 64 20.45 -11.15 8.70
C PHE A 64 20.65 -12.45 9.47
N VAL A 65 19.55 -13.00 9.94
CA VAL A 65 19.53 -14.31 10.58
C VAL A 65 19.53 -15.36 9.47
N THR A 66 20.50 -16.26 9.53
CA THR A 66 20.61 -17.34 8.52
C THR A 66 19.66 -18.51 8.85
N ASP A 67 19.35 -18.70 10.13
CA ASP A 67 18.46 -19.79 10.58
C ASP A 67 16.99 -19.31 10.60
N ARG A 68 16.15 -19.98 9.79
CA ARG A 68 14.70 -19.74 9.74
C ARG A 68 14.03 -19.90 11.12
N ARG A 69 14.41 -20.92 11.89
CA ARG A 69 13.85 -21.11 13.24
C ARG A 69 14.11 -19.93 14.15
N GLN A 70 15.30 -19.39 14.09
CA GLN A 70 15.64 -18.19 14.86
C GLN A 70 14.82 -16.98 14.40
N ALA A 71 14.62 -16.79 13.10
CA ALA A 71 13.78 -15.71 12.58
C ALA A 71 12.31 -15.87 13.03
N LEU A 72 11.79 -17.09 13.03
CA LEU A 72 10.41 -17.39 13.46
C LEU A 72 10.20 -17.26 14.98
N SER A 73 11.24 -17.43 15.78
CA SER A 73 11.17 -17.32 17.26
C SER A 73 11.07 -15.88 17.78
N THR A 74 11.20 -14.88 16.92
CA THR A 74 11.19 -13.45 17.31
C THR A 74 9.81 -12.96 17.78
N ALA A 75 8.74 -13.63 17.38
CA ALA A 75 7.36 -13.27 17.73
C ALA A 75 6.48 -14.51 17.90
N ALA A 76 5.41 -14.37 18.69
CA ALA A 76 4.38 -15.39 18.76
C ALA A 76 3.70 -15.58 17.40
N ARG A 77 3.30 -16.80 17.08
CA ARG A 77 2.81 -17.18 15.75
C ARG A 77 1.56 -18.04 15.82
N VAL A 78 0.75 -17.95 14.79
CA VAL A 78 -0.41 -18.80 14.56
C VAL A 78 -0.10 -19.70 13.37
N PRO A 79 -0.17 -21.03 13.51
CA PRO A 79 0.05 -21.96 12.41
C PRO A 79 -1.00 -21.79 11.30
N ILE A 80 -0.55 -21.94 10.06
CA ILE A 80 -1.40 -22.02 8.87
C ILE A 80 -1.28 -23.43 8.31
N HIS A 81 -2.40 -24.10 8.12
CA HIS A 81 -2.44 -25.44 7.56
C HIS A 81 -3.64 -25.61 6.64
N SER A 82 -3.38 -25.85 5.38
CA SER A 82 -4.38 -26.28 4.40
C SER A 82 -3.82 -27.48 3.61
N GLY A 83 -4.61 -28.07 2.73
CA GLY A 83 -4.12 -29.13 1.85
C GLY A 83 -2.92 -28.72 1.01
N THR A 84 -2.86 -27.43 0.62
CA THR A 84 -1.89 -26.88 -0.35
C THR A 84 -0.92 -25.86 0.26
N LEU A 85 -1.20 -25.38 1.48
CA LEU A 85 -0.40 -24.34 2.15
C LEU A 85 0.00 -24.79 3.55
N LYS A 86 1.26 -24.56 3.91
CA LYS A 86 1.79 -24.81 5.25
C LYS A 86 2.71 -23.65 5.67
N GLY A 87 2.53 -23.15 6.89
CA GLY A 87 3.36 -22.06 7.39
C GLY A 87 2.82 -21.45 8.66
N SER A 88 3.03 -20.17 8.85
CA SER A 88 2.56 -19.44 10.03
C SER A 88 2.39 -17.95 9.79
N LEU A 89 1.49 -17.36 10.59
CA LEU A 89 1.22 -15.93 10.69
C LEU A 89 1.93 -15.39 11.94
N SER A 90 2.70 -14.34 11.80
CA SER A 90 3.30 -13.61 12.93
C SER A 90 2.26 -12.74 13.63
N LEU A 91 2.16 -12.79 14.95
CA LEU A 91 1.33 -11.88 15.73
C LEU A 91 1.93 -10.46 15.81
N GLN A 92 3.20 -10.28 15.51
CA GLN A 92 3.79 -8.96 15.34
C GLN A 92 3.53 -8.43 13.93
N GLY A 93 2.78 -7.36 13.84
CA GLY A 93 2.37 -6.75 12.58
C GLY A 93 1.27 -7.50 11.82
N GLY A 94 0.78 -8.63 12.34
CA GLY A 94 -0.24 -9.44 11.65
C GLY A 94 0.24 -9.93 10.27
N ARG A 95 1.53 -10.31 10.15
CA ARG A 95 2.17 -10.67 8.87
C ARG A 95 2.06 -12.15 8.55
N ILE A 96 1.87 -12.44 7.28
CA ILE A 96 2.10 -13.78 6.74
C ILE A 96 3.49 -13.76 6.11
N ASP A 97 4.48 -14.25 6.82
CA ASP A 97 5.90 -14.21 6.46
C ASP A 97 6.58 -15.59 6.46
N ASP A 98 5.81 -16.64 6.62
CA ASP A 98 6.27 -18.01 6.62
C ASP A 98 5.23 -18.88 5.93
N LEU A 99 5.41 -19.15 4.65
CA LEU A 99 4.43 -19.90 3.87
C LEU A 99 5.10 -20.72 2.76
N PHE A 100 4.67 -21.96 2.65
CA PHE A 100 5.10 -22.91 1.63
C PHE A 100 3.90 -23.43 0.84
N LEU A 101 4.13 -23.69 -0.44
CA LEU A 101 3.22 -24.41 -1.33
C LEU A 101 3.57 -25.89 -1.27
N THR A 102 2.74 -26.71 -0.61
CA THR A 102 3.07 -28.13 -0.35
C THR A 102 2.98 -29.02 -1.60
N ASP A 103 2.14 -28.64 -2.56
CA ASP A 103 1.91 -29.39 -3.81
C ASP A 103 2.92 -29.03 -4.91
N TYR A 104 3.76 -28.04 -4.68
CA TYR A 104 4.75 -27.58 -5.64
C TYR A 104 6.16 -27.76 -5.07
N LYS A 105 7.09 -28.12 -5.92
CA LYS A 105 8.50 -28.27 -5.59
C LYS A 105 9.33 -27.21 -6.27
N GLU A 106 10.34 -26.69 -5.57
CA GLU A 106 11.27 -25.71 -6.16
C GLU A 106 12.06 -26.28 -7.33
N VAL A 107 12.44 -27.53 -7.21
CA VAL A 107 13.12 -28.29 -8.26
C VAL A 107 12.41 -29.62 -8.42
N GLN A 108 12.19 -30.05 -9.65
CA GLN A 108 11.36 -31.23 -9.98
C GLN A 108 11.84 -32.52 -9.27
N ASP A 109 13.14 -32.66 -9.07
CA ASP A 109 13.75 -33.85 -8.46
C ASP A 109 14.10 -33.70 -6.97
N LYS A 110 13.71 -32.59 -6.33
CA LYS A 110 13.94 -32.33 -4.90
C LYS A 110 12.65 -32.35 -4.12
N PRO A 111 12.69 -32.85 -2.85
CA PRO A 111 11.49 -32.96 -2.02
C PRO A 111 11.02 -31.63 -1.44
N GLU A 112 11.85 -30.58 -1.48
CA GLU A 112 11.57 -29.30 -0.83
C GLU A 112 10.38 -28.60 -1.51
N PRO A 113 9.36 -28.16 -0.72
CA PRO A 113 8.23 -27.41 -1.23
C PRO A 113 8.67 -26.01 -1.63
N VAL A 114 7.91 -25.38 -2.54
CA VAL A 114 8.15 -24.00 -2.93
C VAL A 114 7.94 -23.05 -1.76
N GLU A 115 8.96 -22.26 -1.44
CA GLU A 115 8.86 -21.20 -0.46
C GLU A 115 8.13 -19.99 -1.09
N LEU A 116 6.91 -19.71 -0.62
CA LEU A 116 6.13 -18.57 -1.09
C LEU A 116 6.47 -17.30 -0.30
N PHE A 117 6.62 -17.42 1.02
CA PHE A 117 7.02 -16.31 1.90
C PHE A 117 8.19 -16.71 2.80
N ARG A 118 9.08 -15.72 3.00
CA ARG A 118 10.30 -15.84 3.81
C ARG A 118 10.28 -14.84 4.94
N PRO A 119 10.57 -15.28 6.20
CA PRO A 119 10.45 -14.44 7.38
C PRO A 119 11.25 -13.16 7.33
N GLN A 120 10.69 -12.11 7.93
CA GLN A 120 11.41 -10.87 8.17
C GLN A 120 12.66 -11.14 9.02
N GLY A 121 13.77 -10.46 8.70
CA GLY A 121 15.07 -10.67 9.34
C GLY A 121 15.95 -11.68 8.62
N MET A 122 15.43 -12.49 7.71
CA MET A 122 16.24 -13.31 6.81
C MET A 122 16.67 -12.54 5.56
N GLN A 123 17.78 -12.96 4.95
CA GLN A 123 18.18 -12.44 3.65
C GLN A 123 17.10 -12.76 2.60
N ASN A 124 16.77 -11.79 1.74
CA ASN A 124 15.70 -11.89 0.74
C ASN A 124 14.31 -12.17 1.36
N ALA A 125 14.05 -11.59 2.54
CA ALA A 125 12.74 -11.68 3.17
C ALA A 125 11.64 -11.20 2.21
N TYR A 126 10.56 -11.98 2.12
CA TYR A 126 9.40 -11.65 1.29
C TYR A 126 8.13 -12.10 2.00
N PHE A 127 7.21 -11.18 2.25
CA PHE A 127 6.05 -11.43 3.10
C PHE A 127 4.87 -10.54 2.73
N ALA A 128 3.67 -10.94 3.14
CA ALA A 128 2.46 -10.13 3.06
C ALA A 128 2.18 -9.45 4.41
N GLN A 129 1.95 -8.14 4.34
CA GLN A 129 1.58 -7.31 5.49
C GLN A 129 0.34 -6.49 5.16
N PHE A 130 -0.58 -6.41 6.12
CA PHE A 130 -1.78 -5.61 6.01
C PHE A 130 -1.60 -4.34 6.85
N GLY A 131 -2.09 -3.22 6.33
CA GLY A 131 -2.06 -1.93 7.01
C GLY A 131 -3.45 -1.30 7.03
N TRP A 132 -3.70 -0.50 8.05
CA TRP A 132 -4.90 0.30 8.18
C TRP A 132 -4.51 1.77 8.10
N THR A 133 -5.36 2.56 7.47
CA THR A 133 -5.22 4.01 7.40
C THR A 133 -6.53 4.64 7.83
N GLY A 134 -6.45 5.73 8.59
CA GLY A 134 -7.64 6.46 9.00
C GLY A 134 -7.26 7.82 9.59
N PRO A 135 -8.01 8.90 9.26
CA PRO A 135 -7.80 10.20 9.87
C PRO A 135 -8.33 10.21 11.30
N ASN A 136 -7.58 10.79 12.23
CA ASN A 136 -8.03 11.10 13.60
C ASN A 136 -8.55 9.91 14.41
N VAL A 137 -7.97 8.73 14.24
CA VAL A 137 -8.28 7.57 15.08
C VAL A 137 -7.60 7.78 16.45
N ALA A 138 -8.38 7.85 17.52
CA ALA A 138 -7.84 7.93 18.87
C ALA A 138 -7.00 6.67 19.17
N GLY A 139 -5.78 6.86 19.69
CA GLY A 139 -4.84 5.74 19.89
C GLY A 139 -4.10 5.26 18.65
N GLY A 140 -4.40 5.81 17.46
CA GLY A 140 -3.77 5.44 16.20
C GLY A 140 -4.41 4.24 15.51
N VAL A 141 -3.73 3.71 14.52
CA VAL A 141 -4.10 2.49 13.78
C VAL A 141 -3.01 1.45 13.92
N PRO A 142 -3.32 0.15 13.84
CA PRO A 142 -2.30 -0.88 13.94
C PRO A 142 -1.30 -0.79 12.80
N GLY A 143 -0.02 -0.90 13.15
CA GLY A 143 1.12 -0.80 12.23
C GLY A 143 1.97 -2.06 12.19
N PRO A 144 3.14 -1.98 11.53
CA PRO A 144 4.03 -3.12 11.32
C PRO A 144 4.61 -3.74 12.59
N ASN A 145 4.64 -2.99 13.69
CA ASN A 145 5.17 -3.44 14.99
C ASN A 145 4.07 -3.70 16.02
N THR A 146 2.81 -3.53 15.67
CA THR A 146 1.68 -3.82 16.55
C THR A 146 1.66 -5.30 16.90
N VAL A 147 1.56 -5.60 18.20
CA VAL A 147 1.42 -6.98 18.68
C VAL A 147 -0.06 -7.31 18.78
N TRP A 148 -0.49 -8.25 17.98
CA TRP A 148 -1.84 -8.78 17.96
C TRP A 148 -2.00 -9.90 19.00
N ARG A 149 -3.18 -10.04 19.54
CA ARG A 149 -3.55 -11.10 20.47
C ARG A 149 -4.51 -12.08 19.79
N LEU A 150 -4.18 -13.36 19.85
CA LEU A 150 -5.06 -14.42 19.38
C LEU A 150 -6.19 -14.59 20.41
N THR A 151 -7.42 -14.31 20.03
CA THR A 151 -8.60 -14.38 20.91
C THR A 151 -9.53 -15.55 20.59
N ALA A 152 -9.48 -16.07 19.36
CA ALA A 152 -10.21 -17.28 19.00
C ALA A 152 -9.47 -18.09 17.93
N GLY A 153 -9.65 -19.41 17.97
CA GLY A 153 -8.94 -20.34 17.10
C GLY A 153 -7.53 -20.64 17.60
N SER A 154 -6.86 -21.61 17.00
CA SER A 154 -5.47 -21.97 17.30
C SER A 154 -4.63 -22.19 16.05
N THR A 155 -5.27 -22.59 14.97
CA THR A 155 -4.65 -22.87 13.68
C THR A 155 -5.56 -22.36 12.58
N LEU A 156 -5.01 -21.59 11.64
CA LEU A 156 -5.75 -21.11 10.48
C LEU A 156 -5.85 -22.23 9.44
N THR A 157 -7.06 -22.65 9.15
CA THR A 157 -7.37 -23.68 8.15
C THR A 157 -8.50 -23.19 7.24
N PRO A 158 -8.80 -23.87 6.12
CA PRO A 158 -9.91 -23.49 5.26
C PRO A 158 -11.29 -23.45 5.95
N THR A 159 -11.44 -24.23 7.04
CA THR A 159 -12.71 -24.37 7.79
C THR A 159 -12.64 -23.80 9.21
N SER A 160 -11.47 -23.41 9.69
CA SER A 160 -11.27 -22.89 11.03
C SER A 160 -10.58 -21.53 10.98
N PRO A 161 -11.34 -20.44 11.04
CA PRO A 161 -10.79 -19.10 11.10
C PRO A 161 -10.12 -18.84 12.45
N VAL A 162 -9.20 -17.87 12.49
CA VAL A 162 -8.63 -17.33 13.70
C VAL A 162 -9.02 -15.88 13.87
N THR A 163 -9.20 -15.43 15.10
CA THR A 163 -9.51 -14.04 15.42
C THR A 163 -8.34 -13.42 16.15
N LEU A 164 -7.85 -12.33 15.60
CA LEU A 164 -6.81 -11.50 16.21
C LEU A 164 -7.43 -10.19 16.67
N THR A 165 -7.09 -9.77 17.87
CA THR A 165 -7.51 -8.47 18.43
C THR A 165 -6.30 -7.62 18.77
N TRP A 166 -6.51 -6.34 18.73
CA TRP A 166 -5.56 -5.32 19.10
C TRP A 166 -6.29 -4.25 19.91
N ASP A 167 -5.67 -3.79 20.97
CA ASP A 167 -6.20 -2.72 21.84
C ASP A 167 -5.35 -1.47 21.60
N ASN A 168 -6.00 -0.31 21.36
CA ASN A 168 -5.39 1.00 21.19
C ASN A 168 -5.61 1.91 22.41
#